data_137c66b76f9e9b046d3b7c9952e3c9f3
#
_entry.id   137c66b76f9e9b046d3b7c9952e3c9f3
#
_cell.length_a   1.000
_cell.length_b   1.000
_cell.length_c   1.000
_cell.angle_alpha   90.00
_cell.angle_beta   90.00
_cell.angle_gamma   90.00
#
_symmetry.space_group_name_H-M   'P 1'
#
loop_
_entity.id
_entity.type
_entity.pdbx_description
1 polymer ?
#
loop_
_entity_poly.entity_id
_entity_poly.type
_entity_poly.pdbx_seq_one_letter_code
_entity_poly.pdbx_strand_id
1 'polypeptide(L)'
;MTNKKVYADGAAGAIGKIHAFEKFGSILGLERMNELMALLGDPQDKLKVLHVAGTNGKGSVCRYLYIVLQENGYRTGLYTSPFLEFFNERIELDGAYISDADLTEY
;
A
#
# COMPACT_ATOMS: atom_id res chain seq x y z
N MET A 1 2.42 25.66 0.26
CA MET A 1 3.47 25.28 -0.69
C MET A 1 3.64 23.76 -0.66
N THR A 2 3.26 23.12 -1.71
CA THR A 2 3.35 21.67 -1.80
C THR A 2 4.73 21.28 -2.32
N ASN A 3 5.56 20.72 -1.46
CA ASN A 3 6.77 20.06 -1.90
C ASN A 3 6.37 18.80 -2.65
N LYS A 4 6.36 18.87 -3.97
CA LYS A 4 6.14 17.66 -4.78
C LYS A 4 7.42 16.82 -4.75
N LYS A 5 7.30 15.59 -4.30
CA LYS A 5 8.36 14.62 -4.46
C LYS A 5 8.68 14.44 -5.95
N VAL A 6 9.95 14.46 -6.29
CA VAL A 6 10.42 14.05 -7.63
C VAL A 6 10.60 12.53 -7.59
N TYR A 7 9.83 11.81 -8.38
CA TYR A 7 9.93 10.35 -8.49
C TYR A 7 11.06 9.95 -9.44
N ALA A 8 11.69 8.83 -9.16
CA ALA A 8 12.62 8.19 -10.10
C ALA A 8 11.89 7.80 -11.39
N ASP A 9 12.66 7.62 -12.48
CA ASP A 9 12.12 7.23 -13.77
C ASP A 9 11.26 5.97 -13.65
N GLY A 10 10.06 6.03 -14.18
CA GLY A 10 9.08 4.96 -14.15
C GLY A 10 8.08 5.04 -12.99
N ALA A 11 8.47 5.49 -11.80
CA ALA A 11 7.56 5.54 -10.64
C ALA A 11 6.41 6.52 -10.87
N ALA A 12 6.68 7.71 -11.40
CA ALA A 12 5.63 8.68 -11.73
C ALA A 12 4.64 8.12 -12.76
N GLY A 13 5.14 7.40 -13.76
CA GLY A 13 4.30 6.72 -14.75
C GLY A 13 3.45 5.61 -14.16
N ALA A 14 4.00 4.81 -13.26
CA ALA A 14 3.28 3.76 -12.54
C ALA A 14 2.14 4.35 -11.70
N ILE A 15 2.41 5.39 -10.94
CA ILE A 15 1.39 6.10 -10.14
C ILE A 15 0.31 6.68 -11.03
N GLY A 16 0.68 7.28 -12.17
CA GLY A 16 -0.26 7.80 -13.16
C GLY A 16 -1.19 6.72 -13.70
N LYS A 17 -0.69 5.53 -13.95
CA LYS A 17 -1.50 4.38 -14.37
C LYS A 17 -2.49 3.96 -13.27
N ILE A 18 -2.05 3.88 -12.03
CA ILE A 18 -2.92 3.56 -10.89
C ILE A 18 -4.07 4.56 -10.81
N HIS A 19 -3.76 5.84 -10.86
CA HIS A 19 -4.78 6.90 -10.79
C HIS A 19 -5.70 6.92 -12.02
N ALA A 20 -5.20 6.51 -13.18
CA ALA A 20 -6.02 6.43 -14.40
C ALA A 20 -7.13 5.39 -14.30
N PHE A 21 -6.94 4.32 -13.52
CA PHE A 21 -7.98 3.31 -13.29
C PHE A 21 -9.19 3.86 -12.54
N GLU A 22 -9.05 4.93 -11.77
CA GLU A 22 -10.17 5.58 -11.08
C GLU A 22 -11.22 6.11 -12.06
N LYS A 23 -10.83 6.43 -13.31
CA LYS A 23 -11.76 6.91 -14.36
C LYS A 23 -12.79 5.88 -14.78
N PHE A 24 -12.51 4.60 -14.57
CA PHE A 24 -13.42 3.52 -14.93
C PHE A 24 -14.45 3.22 -13.86
N GLY A 25 -14.44 3.98 -12.76
CA GLY A 25 -15.33 3.82 -11.62
C GLY A 25 -14.98 2.61 -10.77
N SER A 26 -15.61 2.52 -9.61
CA SER A 26 -15.50 1.36 -8.75
C SER A 26 -16.71 0.45 -8.96
N ILE A 27 -16.46 -0.84 -9.19
CA ILE A 27 -17.47 -1.87 -9.18
C ILE A 27 -17.48 -2.49 -7.79
N LEU A 28 -18.65 -2.42 -7.13
CA LEU A 28 -18.83 -3.02 -5.82
C LEU A 28 -18.75 -4.54 -5.92
N GLY A 29 -17.99 -5.16 -5.04
CA GLY A 29 -17.82 -6.61 -4.96
C GLY A 29 -16.36 -7.04 -5.07
N LEU A 30 -16.10 -8.27 -4.71
CA LEU A 30 -14.75 -8.84 -4.66
C LEU A 30 -14.43 -9.75 -5.84
N GLU A 31 -15.36 -9.95 -6.75
CA GLU A 31 -15.22 -10.93 -7.85
C GLU A 31 -13.98 -10.65 -8.70
N ARG A 32 -13.82 -9.42 -9.17
CA ARG A 32 -12.67 -9.02 -9.97
C ARG A 32 -11.36 -9.11 -9.20
N MET A 33 -11.40 -8.74 -7.93
CA MET A 33 -10.22 -8.84 -7.07
C MET A 33 -9.83 -10.30 -6.86
N ASN A 34 -10.80 -11.17 -6.64
CA ASN A 34 -10.56 -12.60 -6.49
C ASN A 34 -9.96 -13.21 -7.76
N GLU A 35 -10.46 -12.82 -8.93
CA GLU A 35 -9.92 -13.23 -10.22
C GLU A 35 -8.45 -12.78 -10.38
N LEU A 36 -8.17 -11.52 -10.07
CA LEU A 36 -6.82 -10.98 -10.12
C LEU A 36 -5.89 -11.72 -9.16
N MET A 37 -6.33 -11.96 -7.92
CA MET A 37 -5.52 -12.66 -6.94
C MET A 37 -5.23 -14.10 -7.37
N ALA A 38 -6.19 -14.79 -7.94
CA ALA A 38 -6.01 -16.14 -8.50
C ALA A 38 -4.94 -16.14 -9.60
N LEU A 39 -4.97 -15.15 -10.49
CA LEU A 39 -3.96 -15.01 -11.54
C LEU A 39 -2.55 -14.76 -10.99
N LEU A 40 -2.45 -14.11 -9.84
CA LEU A 40 -1.17 -13.84 -9.16
C LEU A 40 -0.73 -14.99 -8.25
N GLY A 41 -1.48 -16.07 -8.16
CA GLY A 41 -1.17 -17.22 -7.33
C GLY A 41 -1.62 -17.08 -5.87
N ASP A 42 -2.65 -16.29 -5.63
CA ASP A 42 -3.26 -16.04 -4.31
C ASP A 42 -2.21 -15.66 -3.23
N PRO A 43 -1.41 -14.61 -3.46
CA PRO A 43 -0.35 -14.23 -2.51
C PRO A 43 -0.87 -13.85 -1.13
N GLN A 44 -2.13 -13.41 -1.02
CA GLN A 44 -2.76 -13.05 0.24
C GLN A 44 -2.89 -14.24 1.19
N ASP A 45 -3.00 -15.46 0.68
CA ASP A 45 -3.13 -16.66 1.49
C ASP A 45 -1.84 -17.05 2.22
N LYS A 46 -0.72 -16.48 1.78
CA LYS A 46 0.60 -16.70 2.38
C LYS A 46 0.93 -15.69 3.47
N LEU A 47 0.10 -14.70 3.68
CA LEU A 47 0.33 -13.60 4.61
C LEU A 47 -0.62 -13.70 5.81
N LYS A 48 -0.10 -13.31 6.97
CA LYS A 48 -0.94 -13.02 8.14
C LYS A 48 -1.28 -11.54 8.08
N VAL A 49 -2.55 -11.22 8.03
CA VAL A 49 -3.02 -9.84 7.85
C VAL A 49 -3.82 -9.37 9.06
N LEU A 50 -3.50 -8.19 9.55
CA LEU A 50 -4.30 -7.46 10.52
C LEU A 50 -4.98 -6.30 9.80
N HIS A 51 -6.29 -6.32 9.73
CA HIS A 51 -7.06 -5.27 9.10
C HIS A 51 -7.67 -4.34 10.15
N VAL A 52 -7.35 -3.05 10.05
CA VAL A 52 -7.89 -2.02 10.95
C VAL A 52 -8.80 -1.10 10.16
N ALA A 53 -10.03 -1.00 10.59
CA ALA A 53 -11.04 -0.13 9.97
C ALA A 53 -11.64 0.80 11.02
N GLY A 54 -12.19 1.92 10.57
CA GLY A 54 -12.83 2.89 11.43
C GLY A 54 -12.78 4.29 10.85
N THR A 55 -13.49 5.21 11.50
CA THR A 55 -13.54 6.61 11.06
C THR A 55 -12.37 7.43 11.59
N ASN A 56 -11.89 7.15 12.80
CA ASN A 56 -10.80 7.87 13.46
C ASN A 56 -9.81 6.91 14.10
N GLY A 57 -8.55 7.32 14.15
CA GLY A 57 -7.49 6.61 14.88
C GLY A 57 -6.96 5.34 14.23
N LYS A 58 -7.49 4.92 13.08
CA LYS A 58 -7.04 3.68 12.41
C LYS A 58 -5.57 3.73 12.00
N GLY A 59 -5.10 4.87 11.49
CA GLY A 59 -3.70 5.06 11.13
C GLY A 59 -2.77 4.96 12.34
N SER A 60 -3.16 5.56 13.46
CA SER A 60 -2.40 5.50 14.72
C SER A 60 -2.32 4.08 15.27
N VAL A 61 -3.44 3.36 15.27
CA VAL A 61 -3.48 1.96 15.73
C VAL A 61 -2.60 1.08 14.84
N CYS A 62 -2.69 1.23 13.53
CA CYS A 62 -1.83 0.51 12.58
C CYS A 62 -0.35 0.78 12.84
N ARG A 63 0.02 2.03 13.08
CA ARG A 63 1.41 2.41 13.37
C ARG A 63 1.91 1.76 14.65
N TYR A 64 1.12 1.74 15.72
CA TYR A 64 1.48 1.07 16.95
C TYR A 64 1.66 -0.43 16.78
N LEU A 65 0.74 -1.09 16.10
CA LEU A 65 0.84 -2.52 15.79
C LEU A 65 2.09 -2.82 14.97
N TYR A 66 2.36 -2.01 13.98
CA TYR A 66 3.54 -2.13 13.11
C TYR A 66 4.84 -2.09 13.93
N ILE A 67 4.97 -1.10 14.80
CA ILE A 67 6.16 -0.94 15.66
C ILE A 67 6.30 -2.12 16.63
N VAL A 68 5.21 -2.52 17.27
CA VAL A 68 5.22 -3.65 18.22
C VAL A 68 5.66 -4.94 17.51
N LEU A 69 5.15 -5.21 16.33
CA LEU A 69 5.51 -6.41 15.58
C LEU A 69 6.98 -6.38 15.15
N GLN A 70 7.48 -5.24 14.70
CA GLN A 70 8.89 -5.10 14.35
C GLN A 70 9.80 -5.31 15.56
N GLU A 71 9.48 -4.71 16.70
CA GLU A 71 10.26 -4.86 17.95
C GLU A 71 10.28 -6.31 18.45
N ASN A 72 9.29 -7.11 18.08
CA ASN A 72 9.25 -8.53 18.41
C ASN A 72 9.87 -9.42 17.31
N GLY A 73 10.59 -8.85 16.36
CA GLY A 73 11.35 -9.59 15.35
C GLY A 73 10.56 -10.07 14.16
N TYR A 74 9.32 -9.62 13.97
CA TYR A 74 8.54 -9.98 12.81
C TYR A 74 8.87 -9.08 11.62
N ARG A 75 9.00 -9.68 10.44
CA ARG A 75 9.00 -8.91 9.19
C ARG A 75 7.59 -8.38 8.96
N THR A 76 7.46 -7.08 8.90
CA THR A 76 6.15 -6.42 8.93
C THR A 76 6.02 -5.42 7.82
N GLY A 77 4.93 -5.55 7.05
CA GLY A 77 4.51 -4.55 6.09
C GLY A 77 3.36 -3.72 6.66
N LEU A 78 3.29 -2.47 6.27
CA LEU A 78 2.21 -1.56 6.61
C LEU A 78 1.66 -0.93 5.34
N TYR A 79 0.35 -1.05 5.14
CA TYR A 79 -0.36 -0.33 4.08
C TYR A 79 -1.34 0.64 4.71
N THR A 80 -1.25 1.91 4.32
CA THR A 80 -2.12 2.97 4.83
C THR A 80 -2.67 3.84 3.71
N SER A 81 -3.83 4.45 3.97
CA SER A 81 -4.43 5.43 3.09
C SER A 81 -5.18 6.49 3.92
N PRO A 82 -5.24 7.73 3.49
CA PRO A 82 -4.52 8.32 2.35
C PRO A 82 -3.03 8.55 2.65
N PHE A 83 -2.26 8.92 1.63
CA PHE A 83 -0.89 9.42 1.82
C PHE A 83 -0.91 10.94 2.09
N LEU A 84 0.14 11.45 2.76
CA LEU A 84 0.25 12.88 3.10
C LEU A 84 0.97 13.69 2.03
N GLU A 85 2.15 13.28 1.64
CA GLU A 85 3.00 14.01 0.69
C GLU A 85 3.26 13.24 -0.60
N PHE A 86 3.56 11.94 -0.49
CA PHE A 86 3.89 11.11 -1.65
C PHE A 86 3.38 9.69 -1.51
N PHE A 87 3.10 9.09 -2.64
CA PHE A 87 2.42 7.81 -2.74
C PHE A 87 3.13 6.66 -2.00
N ASN A 88 4.47 6.67 -1.99
CA ASN A 88 5.27 5.64 -1.32
C ASN A 88 4.96 5.49 0.17
N GLU A 89 4.41 6.54 0.81
CA GLU A 89 4.01 6.49 2.22
C GLU A 89 2.95 5.43 2.51
N ARG A 90 2.18 5.02 1.49
CA ARG A 90 1.16 4.00 1.63
C ARG A 90 1.73 2.61 1.92
N ILE A 91 2.96 2.36 1.53
CA ILE A 91 3.57 1.03 1.59
C ILE A 91 4.90 1.13 2.33
N GLU A 92 4.94 0.57 3.54
CA GLU A 92 6.15 0.43 4.34
C GLU A 92 6.48 -1.05 4.53
N LEU A 93 7.76 -1.37 4.54
CA LEU A 93 8.25 -2.70 4.83
C LEU A 93 9.49 -2.58 5.73
N ASP A 94 9.42 -3.23 6.89
CA ASP A 94 10.53 -3.31 7.86
C ASP A 94 11.18 -1.94 8.18
N GLY A 95 10.36 -0.90 8.32
CA GLY A 95 10.80 0.43 8.73
C GLY A 95 11.13 1.40 7.60
N ALA A 96 10.95 1.01 6.35
CA ALA A 96 11.22 1.87 5.20
C ALA A 96 10.03 1.91 4.23
N TYR A 97 9.80 3.07 3.63
CA TYR A 97 8.83 3.19 2.54
C TYR A 97 9.31 2.42 1.32
N ILE A 98 8.35 1.92 0.53
CA ILE A 98 8.69 1.29 -0.75
C ILE A 98 9.54 2.23 -1.59
N SER A 99 10.60 1.71 -2.20
CA SER A 99 11.45 2.47 -3.09
C SER A 99 10.73 2.81 -4.40
N ASP A 100 11.18 3.86 -5.07
CA ASP A 100 10.65 4.23 -6.39
C ASP A 100 10.88 3.09 -7.40
N ALA A 101 12.01 2.39 -7.29
CA ALA A 101 12.32 1.26 -8.14
C ALA A 101 11.32 0.11 -7.95
N ASP A 102 11.06 -0.28 -6.71
CA ASP A 102 10.11 -1.35 -6.40
C ASP A 102 8.68 -0.95 -6.79
N LEU A 103 8.30 0.31 -6.55
CA LEU A 103 6.99 0.83 -6.96
C LEU A 103 6.81 0.77 -8.47
N THR A 104 7.87 0.94 -9.22
CA THR A 104 7.86 0.86 -10.70
C THR A 104 7.75 -0.58 -11.17
N GLU A 105 8.44 -1.50 -10.52
CA GLU A 105 8.49 -2.91 -10.90
C GLU A 105 7.16 -3.63 -10.64
N TYR A 106 6.55 -3.36 -9.49
CA TYR A 106 5.32 -4.02 -9.06
C TYR A 106 4.07 -3.16 -9.26
#